data_4092830a9de55e948142fdb093ca3a3b
#
_entry.id   4092830a9de55e948142fdb093ca3a3b
#
_cell.length_a   1.000
_cell.length_b   1.000
_cell.length_c   1.000
_cell.angle_alpha   90.00
_cell.angle_beta   90.00
_cell.angle_gamma   90.00
#
_symmetry.space_group_name_H-M   'P 1'
#
loop_
_entity.id
_entity.type
_entity.pdbx_description
1 polymer ?
#
loop_
_entity_poly.entity_id
_entity_poly.type
_entity_poly.pdbx_seq_one_letter_code
_entity_poly.pdbx_strand_id
1 'polypeptide(L)'
;GIFQWSAPSNIALVKYWGKRDDLGHQIPANPSISFTLNNCKTITSVAFEKKVNQDNWSFDLLFEGQPKEEFKPKIQKFLERIAPFMPFLKDYHFTINTQNTFPHSSGIASSASGMAALAMNFMSIEKALNPEMTEEYFYQKASFLARLGSGSACRSVKGNLVVWGNQENIEGSSNLFGVPFSRKVHSVFENYQDTILLVDKGEKQVSSTVGHDLMHDHPFAARRFEQAHENIDQLIPIFENGDLEAFIKIVESEALTLHAMMMTSMPYFILMKPNTLQIINAIWKYRNETKTPVCFTLDAG
;
A
#
# COMPACT_ATOMS: atom_id res chain seq x y z
N GLY A 1 25.14 -2.01 14.48
CA GLY A 1 24.62 -3.00 13.54
C GLY A 1 23.97 -2.37 12.35
N ILE A 2 23.67 -3.16 11.31
CA ILE A 2 22.96 -2.70 10.12
C ILE A 2 22.07 -3.83 9.58
N PHE A 3 20.86 -3.50 9.16
CA PHE A 3 19.99 -4.37 8.37
C PHE A 3 19.58 -3.66 7.08
N GLN A 4 19.23 -4.44 6.07
CA GLN A 4 18.69 -3.94 4.81
C GLN A 4 17.55 -4.81 4.33
N TRP A 5 16.46 -4.17 3.93
CA TRP A 5 15.30 -4.82 3.34
C TRP A 5 14.86 -4.15 2.05
N SER A 6 14.33 -4.96 1.16
CA SER A 6 13.64 -4.52 -0.05
C SER A 6 12.16 -4.90 0.06
N ALA A 7 11.27 -3.93 -0.09
CA ALA A 7 9.84 -4.18 -0.12
C ALA A 7 9.23 -3.70 -1.45
N PRO A 8 8.34 -4.49 -2.06
CA PRO A 8 7.69 -4.12 -3.31
C PRO A 8 6.64 -3.03 -3.07
N SER A 9 6.37 -2.23 -4.08
CA SER A 9 5.12 -1.50 -4.16
C SER A 9 3.95 -2.45 -4.39
N ASN A 10 2.74 -2.02 -4.10
CA ASN A 10 1.54 -2.81 -4.35
C ASN A 10 0.46 -1.96 -5.02
N ILE A 11 -0.30 -2.60 -5.91
CA ILE A 11 -1.41 -1.98 -6.64
C ILE A 11 -2.70 -2.67 -6.22
N ALA A 12 -3.64 -1.89 -5.70
CA ALA A 12 -4.93 -2.42 -5.27
C ALA A 12 -5.85 -2.71 -6.46
N LEU A 13 -6.42 -3.91 -6.46
CA LEU A 13 -7.48 -4.37 -7.37
C LEU A 13 -8.86 -3.96 -6.82
N VAL A 14 -9.10 -4.18 -5.51
CA VAL A 14 -10.18 -3.55 -4.76
C VAL A 14 -9.58 -2.46 -3.89
N LYS A 15 -10.01 -1.24 -4.11
CA LYS A 15 -9.36 -0.03 -3.59
C LYS A 15 -9.62 0.19 -2.11
N TYR A 16 -8.56 0.45 -1.35
CA TYR A 16 -8.64 1.02 -0.01
C TYR A 16 -8.98 2.50 -0.11
N TRP A 17 -10.17 2.90 0.37
CA TRP A 17 -10.58 4.30 0.37
C TRP A 17 -11.51 4.60 1.55
N GLY A 18 -11.06 5.47 2.45
CA GLY A 18 -11.71 5.76 3.72
C GLY A 18 -11.04 5.07 4.92
N LYS A 19 -11.11 5.73 6.07
CA LYS A 19 -10.61 5.24 7.36
C LYS A 19 -11.72 5.29 8.39
N ARG A 20 -11.67 4.40 9.38
CA ARG A 20 -12.66 4.33 10.46
C ARG A 20 -12.26 5.12 11.70
N ASP A 21 -10.96 5.42 11.89
CA ASP A 21 -10.44 6.06 13.09
C ASP A 21 -9.67 7.33 12.76
N ASP A 22 -9.75 8.31 13.66
CA ASP A 22 -9.02 9.58 13.58
C ASP A 22 -7.74 9.57 14.42
N LEU A 23 -7.43 8.47 15.14
CA LEU A 23 -6.30 8.36 16.04
C LEU A 23 -4.97 8.04 15.33
N GLY A 24 -4.96 8.03 14.01
CA GLY A 24 -3.77 7.76 13.21
C GLY A 24 -3.37 6.29 13.12
N HIS A 25 -4.22 5.37 13.56
CA HIS A 25 -3.98 3.93 13.48
C HIS A 25 -4.17 3.36 12.08
N GLN A 26 -4.65 4.15 11.12
CA GLN A 26 -4.86 3.75 9.73
C GLN A 26 -5.81 2.55 9.56
N ILE A 27 -6.87 2.46 10.39
CA ILE A 27 -7.87 1.39 10.28
C ILE A 27 -8.70 1.61 9.01
N PRO A 28 -8.82 0.59 8.12
CA PRO A 28 -9.54 0.77 6.86
C PRO A 28 -11.05 0.78 7.08
N ALA A 29 -11.77 1.60 6.31
CA ALA A 29 -13.23 1.59 6.29
C ALA A 29 -13.80 0.41 5.50
N ASN A 30 -13.05 -0.08 4.51
CA ASN A 30 -13.40 -1.24 3.69
C ASN A 30 -12.18 -2.14 3.48
N PRO A 31 -12.38 -3.44 3.24
CA PRO A 31 -11.29 -4.32 2.88
C PRO A 31 -10.75 -3.98 1.49
N SER A 32 -9.54 -4.43 1.22
CA SER A 32 -8.85 -4.23 -0.04
C SER A 32 -7.96 -5.42 -0.38
N ILE A 33 -7.71 -5.65 -1.66
CA ILE A 33 -6.79 -6.67 -2.14
C ILE A 33 -5.85 -6.06 -3.16
N SER A 34 -4.57 -6.38 -3.09
CA SER A 34 -3.55 -5.88 -4.01
C SER A 34 -2.58 -6.96 -4.43
N PHE A 35 -2.01 -6.81 -5.61
CA PHE A 35 -0.80 -7.53 -6.01
C PHE A 35 0.45 -6.67 -5.81
N THR A 36 1.61 -7.32 -5.66
CA THR A 36 2.90 -6.67 -5.50
C THR A 36 3.66 -6.58 -6.81
N LEU A 37 4.43 -5.50 -6.99
CA LEU A 37 5.20 -5.23 -8.20
C LEU A 37 6.63 -5.75 -8.07
N ASN A 38 7.04 -6.72 -8.89
CA ASN A 38 8.37 -7.33 -8.80
C ASN A 38 9.51 -6.34 -9.04
N ASN A 39 9.33 -5.38 -9.94
CA ASN A 39 10.38 -4.45 -10.37
C ASN A 39 10.32 -3.09 -9.66
N CYS A 40 9.18 -2.74 -9.05
CA CYS A 40 9.00 -1.48 -8.35
C CYS A 40 9.16 -1.69 -6.83
N LYS A 41 10.36 -1.47 -6.31
CA LYS A 41 10.72 -1.72 -4.90
C LYS A 41 11.35 -0.49 -4.26
N THR A 42 11.19 -0.39 -2.95
CA THR A 42 12.00 0.48 -2.11
C THR A 42 13.00 -0.38 -1.35
N ILE A 43 14.26 0.00 -1.41
CA ILE A 43 15.36 -0.63 -0.68
C ILE A 43 15.74 0.32 0.44
N THR A 44 15.68 -0.15 1.67
CA THR A 44 16.02 0.64 2.86
C THR A 44 17.02 -0.10 3.71
N SER A 45 18.12 0.55 4.07
CA SER A 45 19.05 0.10 5.09
C SER A 45 18.89 0.95 6.35
N VAL A 46 18.99 0.32 7.52
CA VAL A 46 18.97 0.97 8.82
C VAL A 46 20.20 0.52 9.59
N ALA A 47 21.17 1.43 9.71
CA ALA A 47 22.26 1.27 10.66
C ALA A 47 21.79 1.76 12.04
N PHE A 48 22.24 1.10 13.09
CA PHE A 48 21.84 1.44 14.45
C PHE A 48 23.01 1.29 15.41
N GLU A 49 23.14 2.26 16.31
CA GLU A 49 24.15 2.29 17.36
C GLU A 49 23.53 2.69 18.69
N LYS A 50 24.00 2.07 19.78
CA LYS A 50 23.48 2.31 21.12
C LYS A 50 23.88 3.69 21.59
N LYS A 51 22.91 4.45 22.13
CA LYS A 51 23.17 5.78 22.70
C LYS A 51 23.59 5.69 24.16
N VAL A 52 24.35 6.70 24.58
CA VAL A 52 24.73 6.89 25.98
C VAL A 52 23.55 7.44 26.79
N ASN A 53 22.79 8.39 26.21
CA ASN A 53 21.59 8.98 26.83
C ASN A 53 20.34 8.38 26.20
N GLN A 54 19.43 7.88 27.03
CA GLN A 54 18.23 7.10 26.61
C GLN A 54 16.94 7.94 26.62
N ASP A 55 17.01 9.25 26.47
CA ASP A 55 15.84 10.13 26.64
C ASP A 55 14.82 10.00 25.51
N ASN A 56 15.28 9.75 24.28
CA ASN A 56 14.40 9.52 23.10
C ASN A 56 15.21 8.94 21.93
N TRP A 57 14.53 8.38 20.89
CA TRP A 57 15.20 7.99 19.65
C TRP A 57 15.75 9.20 18.92
N SER A 58 16.73 8.97 18.06
CA SER A 58 17.23 9.95 17.10
C SER A 58 17.58 9.26 15.79
N PHE A 59 17.48 9.98 14.69
CA PHE A 59 17.82 9.41 13.39
C PHE A 59 18.32 10.44 12.39
N ASP A 60 19.16 9.98 11.47
CA ASP A 60 19.51 10.65 10.23
C ASP A 60 18.83 9.96 9.07
N LEU A 61 18.42 10.72 8.06
CA LEU A 61 17.71 10.23 6.90
C LEU A 61 18.40 10.63 5.61
N LEU A 62 18.72 9.60 4.81
CA LEU A 62 19.29 9.75 3.49
C LEU A 62 18.32 9.16 2.46
N PHE A 63 18.16 9.83 1.33
CA PHE A 63 17.49 9.32 0.15
C PHE A 63 18.51 9.29 -0.99
N GLU A 64 18.75 8.09 -1.55
CA GLU A 64 19.79 7.86 -2.56
C GLU A 64 21.18 8.35 -2.11
N GLY A 65 21.50 8.17 -0.82
CA GLY A 65 22.76 8.57 -0.22
C GLY A 65 22.89 10.07 0.12
N GLN A 66 21.86 10.88 -0.15
CA GLN A 66 21.86 12.32 0.15
C GLN A 66 20.88 12.66 1.29
N PRO A 67 21.21 13.59 2.19
CA PRO A 67 20.29 14.06 3.22
C PRO A 67 18.95 14.52 2.61
N LYS A 68 17.82 14.11 3.20
CA LYS A 68 16.48 14.45 2.71
C LYS A 68 15.57 14.91 3.85
N GLU A 69 15.75 16.15 4.24
CA GLU A 69 15.03 16.76 5.38
C GLU A 69 13.49 16.75 5.19
N GLU A 70 13.00 16.91 3.96
CA GLU A 70 11.57 16.92 3.64
C GLU A 70 10.84 15.62 4.03
N PHE A 71 11.55 14.49 4.10
CA PHE A 71 10.98 13.21 4.48
C PHE A 71 11.00 12.93 5.98
N LYS A 72 11.84 13.66 6.73
CA LYS A 72 12.00 13.48 8.19
C LYS A 72 10.67 13.56 8.95
N PRO A 73 9.77 14.53 8.71
CA PRO A 73 8.51 14.62 9.46
C PRO A 73 7.65 13.34 9.34
N LYS A 74 7.66 12.70 8.18
CA LYS A 74 6.91 11.46 7.96
C LYS A 74 7.52 10.27 8.70
N ILE A 75 8.86 10.19 8.73
CA ILE A 75 9.58 9.15 9.48
C ILE A 75 9.43 9.38 10.98
N GLN A 76 9.54 10.62 11.44
CA GLN A 76 9.32 10.99 12.84
C GLN A 76 7.92 10.54 13.31
N LYS A 77 6.87 10.88 12.55
CA LYS A 77 5.50 10.46 12.85
C LYS A 77 5.34 8.94 12.86
N PHE A 78 6.04 8.24 11.98
CA PHE A 78 6.05 6.78 11.98
C PHE A 78 6.69 6.22 13.25
N LEU A 79 7.87 6.72 13.64
CA LEU A 79 8.56 6.30 14.86
C LEU A 79 7.72 6.57 16.11
N GLU A 80 7.05 7.70 16.19
CA GLU A 80 6.11 8.03 17.29
C GLU A 80 4.99 7.00 17.41
N ARG A 81 4.41 6.57 16.27
CA ARG A 81 3.32 5.60 16.24
C ARG A 81 3.76 4.19 16.59
N ILE A 82 4.98 3.79 16.25
CA ILE A 82 5.48 2.44 16.52
C ILE A 82 6.18 2.33 17.88
N ALA A 83 6.59 3.44 18.51
CA ALA A 83 7.33 3.45 19.77
C ALA A 83 6.64 2.64 20.90
N PRO A 84 5.31 2.67 21.08
CA PRO A 84 4.64 1.84 22.09
C PRO A 84 4.82 0.34 21.87
N PHE A 85 5.06 -0.09 20.65
CA PHE A 85 5.22 -1.49 20.25
C PHE A 85 6.68 -1.92 20.11
N MET A 86 7.62 -0.97 20.19
CA MET A 86 9.05 -1.15 19.97
C MET A 86 9.85 -0.35 21.01
N PRO A 87 9.80 -0.74 22.30
CA PRO A 87 10.39 0.04 23.39
C PRO A 87 11.91 0.24 23.29
N PHE A 88 12.62 -0.60 22.53
CA PHE A 88 14.05 -0.48 22.31
C PHE A 88 14.46 0.75 21.47
N LEU A 89 13.52 1.37 20.73
CA LEU A 89 13.84 2.50 19.85
C LEU A 89 14.58 3.63 20.59
N LYS A 90 14.17 3.93 21.82
CA LYS A 90 14.77 4.98 22.64
C LYS A 90 16.27 4.76 22.92
N ASP A 91 16.75 3.53 22.86
CA ASP A 91 18.11 3.14 23.23
C ASP A 91 19.11 3.35 22.08
N TYR A 92 18.61 3.67 20.86
CA TYR A 92 19.45 3.71 19.66
C TYR A 92 19.33 5.03 18.89
N HIS A 93 20.43 5.33 18.20
CA HIS A 93 20.45 6.27 17.07
C HIS A 93 20.39 5.45 15.77
N PHE A 94 19.61 5.92 14.80
CA PHE A 94 19.40 5.24 13.53
C PHE A 94 19.91 6.08 12.36
N THR A 95 20.67 5.48 11.46
CA THR A 95 20.95 6.06 10.13
C THR A 95 20.15 5.30 9.10
N ILE A 96 19.14 5.96 8.56
CA ILE A 96 18.20 5.39 7.59
C ILE A 96 18.62 5.86 6.19
N ASN A 97 18.96 4.92 5.30
CA ASN A 97 19.22 5.22 3.90
C ASN A 97 18.23 4.44 3.03
N THR A 98 17.47 5.14 2.20
CA THR A 98 16.41 4.56 1.38
C THR A 98 16.53 5.00 -0.07
N GLN A 99 16.14 4.12 -0.99
CA GLN A 99 16.12 4.39 -2.43
C GLN A 99 15.00 3.61 -3.11
N ASN A 100 14.50 4.12 -4.22
CA ASN A 100 13.50 3.44 -5.03
C ASN A 100 14.14 2.88 -6.32
N THR A 101 13.62 1.77 -6.82
CA THR A 101 13.95 1.27 -8.16
C THR A 101 13.07 1.89 -9.26
N PHE A 102 12.23 2.85 -8.89
CA PHE A 102 11.27 3.54 -9.76
C PHE A 102 11.23 5.04 -9.42
N PRO A 103 10.75 5.91 -10.31
CA PRO A 103 10.74 7.34 -10.08
C PRO A 103 9.92 7.72 -8.85
N HIS A 104 10.47 8.56 -7.98
CA HIS A 104 9.76 9.10 -6.82
C HIS A 104 8.58 9.98 -7.29
N SER A 105 7.49 10.01 -6.54
CA SER A 105 6.26 10.79 -6.84
C SER A 105 5.51 10.38 -8.12
N SER A 106 5.81 9.22 -8.69
CA SER A 106 5.20 8.70 -9.92
C SER A 106 3.80 8.08 -9.76
N GLY A 107 3.19 8.15 -8.57
CA GLY A 107 1.91 7.48 -8.30
C GLY A 107 2.02 5.97 -7.99
N ILE A 108 3.23 5.41 -7.98
CA ILE A 108 3.51 3.96 -7.78
C ILE A 108 3.56 3.58 -6.28
N ALA A 109 2.81 4.24 -5.44
CA ALA A 109 2.69 3.93 -4.00
C ALA A 109 4.04 3.78 -3.27
N SER A 110 5.05 4.64 -3.55
CA SER A 110 6.37 4.63 -2.89
C SER A 110 6.30 4.72 -1.36
N SER A 111 5.23 5.32 -0.83
CA SER A 111 4.97 5.32 0.62
C SER A 111 4.70 3.94 1.18
N ALA A 112 4.05 3.06 0.42
CA ALA A 112 3.74 1.70 0.87
C ALA A 112 5.02 0.86 0.95
N SER A 113 5.79 0.80 -0.13
CA SER A 113 7.05 0.06 -0.18
C SER A 113 8.08 0.62 0.83
N GLY A 114 8.18 1.95 0.96
CA GLY A 114 9.10 2.60 1.90
C GLY A 114 8.80 2.25 3.36
N MET A 115 7.53 2.36 3.79
CA MET A 115 7.16 2.03 5.18
C MET A 115 7.24 0.52 5.45
N ALA A 116 6.96 -0.33 4.46
CA ALA A 116 7.14 -1.77 4.59
C ALA A 116 8.62 -2.13 4.76
N ALA A 117 9.53 -1.61 3.92
CA ALA A 117 10.96 -1.85 4.04
C ALA A 117 11.51 -1.35 5.39
N LEU A 118 11.06 -0.19 5.84
CA LEU A 118 11.48 0.38 7.13
C LEU A 118 10.98 -0.47 8.30
N ALA A 119 9.71 -0.90 8.31
CA ALA A 119 9.16 -1.78 9.33
C ALA A 119 9.91 -3.10 9.41
N MET A 120 10.27 -3.71 8.28
CA MET A 120 11.06 -4.94 8.21
C MET A 120 12.45 -4.78 8.83
N ASN A 121 13.10 -3.62 8.64
CA ASN A 121 14.38 -3.31 9.28
C ASN A 121 14.25 -3.26 10.80
N PHE A 122 13.25 -2.54 11.34
CA PHE A 122 13.03 -2.47 12.78
C PHE A 122 12.67 -3.83 13.37
N MET A 123 11.88 -4.64 12.67
CA MET A 123 11.61 -6.02 13.09
C MET A 123 12.88 -6.89 13.09
N SER A 124 13.81 -6.66 12.19
CA SER A 124 15.10 -7.37 12.20
C SER A 124 15.96 -7.00 13.40
N ILE A 125 15.93 -5.73 13.82
CA ILE A 125 16.58 -5.30 15.07
C ILE A 125 15.90 -5.99 16.26
N GLU A 126 14.57 -5.98 16.34
CA GLU A 126 13.84 -6.64 17.41
C GLU A 126 14.12 -8.16 17.45
N LYS A 127 14.18 -8.83 16.29
CA LYS A 127 14.52 -10.24 16.20
C LYS A 127 15.95 -10.53 16.67
N ALA A 128 16.90 -9.64 16.39
CA ALA A 128 18.27 -9.77 16.91
C ALA A 128 18.33 -9.61 18.44
N LEU A 129 17.42 -8.84 19.04
CA LEU A 129 17.27 -8.69 20.48
C LEU A 129 16.45 -9.84 21.12
N ASN A 130 15.60 -10.50 20.32
CA ASN A 130 14.77 -11.64 20.73
C ASN A 130 14.87 -12.78 19.69
N PRO A 131 15.91 -13.62 19.75
CA PRO A 131 16.17 -14.67 18.76
C PRO A 131 15.06 -15.74 18.67
N GLU A 132 14.26 -15.94 19.72
CA GLU A 132 13.15 -16.90 19.75
C GLU A 132 11.92 -16.43 18.92
N MET A 133 11.96 -15.24 18.35
CA MET A 133 10.87 -14.70 17.53
C MET A 133 10.60 -15.58 16.31
N THR A 134 9.36 -16.06 16.19
CA THR A 134 8.93 -16.86 15.03
C THR A 134 8.84 -16.01 13.76
N GLU A 135 8.98 -16.65 12.59
CA GLU A 135 8.78 -15.95 11.31
C GLU A 135 7.36 -15.40 11.14
N GLU A 136 6.37 -16.17 11.59
CA GLU A 136 4.97 -15.76 11.52
C GLU A 136 4.75 -14.46 12.28
N TYR A 137 5.17 -14.41 13.55
CA TYR A 137 5.07 -13.20 14.37
C TYR A 137 5.86 -12.03 13.76
N PHE A 138 7.06 -12.30 13.22
CA PHE A 138 7.89 -11.29 12.56
C PHE A 138 7.13 -10.60 11.43
N TYR A 139 6.58 -11.36 10.48
CA TYR A 139 5.88 -10.78 9.33
C TYR A 139 4.54 -10.15 9.70
N GLN A 140 3.79 -10.76 10.63
CA GLN A 140 2.54 -10.19 11.11
C GLN A 140 2.76 -8.84 11.78
N LYS A 141 3.73 -8.74 12.70
CA LYS A 141 4.08 -7.48 13.37
C LYS A 141 4.69 -6.48 12.40
N ALA A 142 5.55 -6.91 11.45
CA ALA A 142 6.07 -6.03 10.41
C ALA A 142 4.93 -5.38 9.60
N SER A 143 3.94 -6.18 9.21
CA SER A 143 2.76 -5.69 8.48
C SER A 143 1.92 -4.72 9.31
N PHE A 144 1.71 -5.04 10.59
CA PHE A 144 1.05 -4.13 11.53
C PHE A 144 1.77 -2.78 11.65
N LEU A 145 3.09 -2.80 11.85
CA LEU A 145 3.91 -1.59 11.97
C LEU A 145 3.91 -0.78 10.67
N ALA A 146 4.09 -1.45 9.53
CA ALA A 146 4.07 -0.81 8.21
C ALA A 146 2.76 -0.02 7.98
N ARG A 147 1.61 -0.59 8.39
CA ARG A 147 0.30 0.07 8.33
C ARG A 147 0.28 1.39 9.10
N LEU A 148 0.90 1.45 10.28
CA LEU A 148 0.97 2.68 11.07
C LEU A 148 1.71 3.81 10.35
N GLY A 149 2.64 3.48 9.46
CA GLY A 149 3.34 4.46 8.63
C GLY A 149 2.57 4.90 7.38
N SER A 150 1.93 3.92 6.74
CA SER A 150 1.06 4.13 5.56
C SER A 150 0.11 2.93 5.46
N GLY A 151 -1.20 3.16 5.47
CA GLY A 151 -2.19 2.07 5.55
C GLY A 151 -1.90 0.93 4.58
N SER A 152 -1.77 1.21 3.29
CA SER A 152 -1.50 0.21 2.25
C SER A 152 -0.14 -0.49 2.37
N ALA A 153 0.78 0.00 3.20
CA ALA A 153 2.11 -0.61 3.38
C ALA A 153 2.05 -2.01 4.00
N CYS A 154 1.00 -2.31 4.78
CA CYS A 154 0.79 -3.65 5.31
C CYS A 154 0.72 -4.73 4.21
N ARG A 155 0.29 -4.37 3.00
CA ARG A 155 0.21 -5.28 1.85
C ARG A 155 1.53 -5.43 1.08
N SER A 156 2.57 -4.69 1.45
CA SER A 156 3.91 -4.75 0.83
C SER A 156 4.93 -5.58 1.62
N VAL A 157 4.51 -6.22 2.72
CA VAL A 157 5.41 -6.94 3.62
C VAL A 157 5.62 -8.39 3.20
N LYS A 158 4.55 -9.13 2.92
CA LYS A 158 4.63 -10.55 2.57
C LYS A 158 3.49 -10.96 1.64
N GLY A 159 3.84 -11.65 0.54
CA GLY A 159 2.88 -12.23 -0.41
C GLY A 159 2.81 -11.46 -1.73
N ASN A 160 2.40 -12.18 -2.78
CA ASN A 160 2.22 -11.63 -4.13
C ASN A 160 0.84 -11.02 -4.31
N LEU A 161 -0.16 -11.62 -3.67
CA LEU A 161 -1.53 -11.14 -3.59
C LEU A 161 -1.91 -11.05 -2.11
N VAL A 162 -2.30 -9.87 -1.65
CA VAL A 162 -2.44 -9.58 -0.21
C VAL A 162 -3.77 -8.88 0.07
N VAL A 163 -4.50 -9.39 1.06
CA VAL A 163 -5.76 -8.81 1.57
C VAL A 163 -5.49 -8.02 2.84
N TRP A 164 -6.14 -6.87 2.98
CA TRP A 164 -6.16 -6.08 4.20
C TRP A 164 -7.56 -5.52 4.46
N GLY A 165 -8.00 -5.64 5.70
CA GLY A 165 -9.37 -5.38 6.13
C GLY A 165 -10.10 -6.70 6.42
N ASN A 166 -11.02 -6.68 7.38
CA ASN A 166 -11.82 -7.85 7.73
C ASN A 166 -12.71 -8.24 6.56
N GLN A 167 -12.62 -9.51 6.14
CA GLN A 167 -13.43 -10.11 5.08
C GLN A 167 -13.81 -11.53 5.48
N GLU A 168 -15.09 -11.83 5.59
CA GLU A 168 -15.61 -13.08 6.15
C GLU A 168 -15.07 -14.33 5.42
N ASN A 169 -14.99 -14.28 4.09
CA ASN A 169 -14.56 -15.41 3.25
C ASN A 169 -13.03 -15.52 3.08
N ILE A 170 -12.24 -14.69 3.78
CA ILE A 170 -10.77 -14.74 3.78
C ILE A 170 -10.27 -15.04 5.19
N GLU A 171 -9.78 -16.24 5.37
CA GLU A 171 -9.25 -16.70 6.66
C GLU A 171 -8.09 -15.84 7.14
N GLY A 172 -8.12 -15.45 8.42
CA GLY A 172 -7.09 -14.62 9.05
C GLY A 172 -7.10 -13.16 8.62
N SER A 173 -8.06 -12.73 7.77
CA SER A 173 -8.18 -11.33 7.36
C SER A 173 -8.30 -10.40 8.57
N SER A 174 -7.66 -9.23 8.51
CA SER A 174 -7.56 -8.33 9.66
C SER A 174 -7.54 -6.86 9.22
N ASN A 175 -8.14 -6.00 10.03
CA ASN A 175 -7.97 -4.56 9.90
C ASN A 175 -6.58 -4.07 10.36
N LEU A 176 -5.84 -4.89 11.11
CA LEU A 176 -4.59 -4.50 11.75
C LEU A 176 -3.36 -4.79 10.90
N PHE A 177 -3.40 -5.77 10.03
CA PHE A 177 -2.29 -6.20 9.17
C PHE A 177 -2.81 -6.84 7.88
N GLY A 178 -1.97 -6.88 6.86
CA GLY A 178 -2.26 -7.58 5.61
C GLY A 178 -1.97 -9.08 5.73
N VAL A 179 -2.77 -9.89 5.07
CA VAL A 179 -2.58 -11.34 4.98
C VAL A 179 -2.42 -11.78 3.53
N PRO A 180 -1.49 -12.70 3.22
CA PRO A 180 -1.43 -13.29 1.89
C PRO A 180 -2.76 -13.98 1.54
N PHE A 181 -3.19 -13.82 0.31
CA PHE A 181 -4.35 -14.55 -0.21
C PHE A 181 -4.03 -16.04 -0.27
N SER A 182 -4.68 -16.83 0.57
CA SER A 182 -4.32 -18.23 0.83
C SER A 182 -5.05 -19.24 -0.06
N ARG A 183 -6.00 -18.77 -0.90
CA ARG A 183 -6.76 -19.65 -1.80
C ARG A 183 -5.99 -19.88 -3.10
N LYS A 184 -6.44 -20.90 -3.86
CA LYS A 184 -5.89 -21.22 -5.18
C LYS A 184 -6.04 -20.02 -6.11
N VAL A 185 -4.99 -19.73 -6.87
CA VAL A 185 -4.99 -18.75 -7.95
C VAL A 185 -4.71 -19.50 -9.25
N HIS A 186 -5.54 -19.29 -10.26
CA HIS A 186 -5.37 -19.88 -11.57
C HIS A 186 -4.13 -19.33 -12.26
N SER A 187 -3.42 -20.18 -13.01
CA SER A 187 -2.14 -19.85 -13.66
C SER A 187 -2.19 -18.63 -14.60
N VAL A 188 -3.37 -18.28 -15.11
CA VAL A 188 -3.56 -17.08 -15.94
C VAL A 188 -3.22 -15.78 -15.20
N PHE A 189 -3.28 -15.78 -13.86
CA PHE A 189 -2.92 -14.65 -13.03
C PHE A 189 -1.49 -14.67 -12.51
N GLU A 190 -0.69 -15.73 -12.76
CA GLU A 190 0.67 -15.85 -12.26
C GLU A 190 1.67 -14.96 -13.02
N ASN A 191 1.40 -14.68 -14.29
CA ASN A 191 2.30 -13.98 -15.20
C ASN A 191 1.67 -12.74 -15.85
N TYR A 192 0.64 -12.13 -15.27
CA TYR A 192 0.13 -10.91 -15.87
C TYR A 192 1.07 -9.73 -15.64
N GLN A 193 1.07 -8.81 -16.60
CA GLN A 193 1.99 -7.68 -16.64
C GLN A 193 1.28 -6.41 -16.19
N ASP A 194 1.95 -5.62 -15.37
CA ASP A 194 1.51 -4.28 -15.03
C ASP A 194 2.41 -3.24 -15.71
N THR A 195 1.82 -2.44 -16.56
CA THR A 195 2.50 -1.34 -17.26
C THR A 195 2.02 -0.01 -16.71
N ILE A 196 2.92 0.74 -16.10
CA ILE A 196 2.61 2.03 -15.49
C ILE A 196 2.70 3.14 -16.54
N LEU A 197 1.58 3.80 -16.80
CA LEU A 197 1.50 4.94 -17.70
C LEU A 197 1.54 6.24 -16.89
N LEU A 198 2.63 6.99 -17.02
CA LEU A 198 2.79 8.30 -16.39
C LEU A 198 2.11 9.37 -17.26
N VAL A 199 0.84 9.64 -16.98
CA VAL A 199 0.01 10.56 -17.77
C VAL A 199 0.41 12.03 -17.57
N ASP A 200 0.78 12.36 -16.32
CA ASP A 200 1.24 13.69 -15.94
C ASP A 200 2.42 13.58 -14.96
N LYS A 201 3.48 14.34 -15.21
CA LYS A 201 4.66 14.43 -14.34
C LYS A 201 4.56 15.53 -13.28
N GLY A 202 3.42 16.21 -13.17
CA GLY A 202 3.18 17.27 -12.20
C GLY A 202 3.07 16.77 -10.77
N GLU A 203 3.10 17.69 -9.81
CA GLU A 203 2.89 17.38 -8.40
C GLU A 203 1.44 16.97 -8.13
N LYS A 204 1.25 16.06 -7.17
CA LYS A 204 -0.08 15.66 -6.69
C LYS A 204 -0.80 16.87 -6.10
N GLN A 205 -1.94 17.23 -6.64
CA GLN A 205 -2.77 18.34 -6.15
C GLN A 205 -3.42 18.04 -4.78
N VAL A 206 -3.73 16.76 -4.51
CA VAL A 206 -4.36 16.30 -3.26
C VAL A 206 -3.59 15.11 -2.71
N SER A 207 -3.24 15.17 -1.43
CA SER A 207 -2.61 14.02 -0.77
C SER A 207 -3.63 12.90 -0.56
N SER A 208 -3.17 11.65 -0.58
CA SER A 208 -4.05 10.50 -0.28
C SER A 208 -4.67 10.57 1.12
N THR A 209 -4.00 11.21 2.08
CA THR A 209 -4.56 11.41 3.43
C THR A 209 -5.82 12.25 3.37
N VAL A 210 -5.78 13.41 2.71
CA VAL A 210 -6.96 14.26 2.53
C VAL A 210 -8.08 13.52 1.80
N GLY A 211 -7.74 12.79 0.73
CA GLY A 211 -8.74 12.02 0.00
C GLY A 211 -9.46 10.97 0.85
N HIS A 212 -8.73 10.25 1.72
CA HIS A 212 -9.34 9.30 2.67
C HIS A 212 -10.26 9.99 3.68
N ASP A 213 -9.87 11.17 4.16
CA ASP A 213 -10.64 11.91 5.18
C ASP A 213 -11.96 12.44 4.61
N LEU A 214 -12.03 12.74 3.31
CA LEU A 214 -13.25 13.15 2.60
C LEU A 214 -14.33 12.06 2.51
N MET A 215 -14.03 10.83 2.92
CA MET A 215 -15.04 9.75 2.98
C MET A 215 -15.89 9.75 4.25
N HIS A 216 -15.55 10.53 5.29
CA HIS A 216 -16.29 10.51 6.55
C HIS A 216 -17.77 10.86 6.37
N ASP A 217 -18.09 11.97 5.74
CA ASP A 217 -19.47 12.40 5.52
C ASP A 217 -19.90 12.27 4.05
N HIS A 218 -19.23 11.42 3.30
CA HIS A 218 -19.50 11.25 1.89
C HIS A 218 -20.84 10.54 1.65
N PRO A 219 -21.77 11.09 0.82
CA PRO A 219 -23.13 10.56 0.67
C PRO A 219 -23.19 9.13 0.14
N PHE A 220 -22.14 8.66 -0.56
CA PHE A 220 -22.08 7.32 -1.13
C PHE A 220 -21.10 6.39 -0.39
N ALA A 221 -20.53 6.83 0.75
CA ALA A 221 -19.51 6.06 1.47
C ALA A 221 -19.99 4.66 1.86
N ALA A 222 -21.18 4.54 2.45
CA ALA A 222 -21.73 3.27 2.91
C ALA A 222 -21.78 2.24 1.76
N ARG A 223 -22.39 2.63 0.63
CA ARG A 223 -22.52 1.74 -0.53
C ARG A 223 -21.17 1.40 -1.16
N ARG A 224 -20.21 2.34 -1.15
CA ARG A 224 -18.84 2.09 -1.61
C ARG A 224 -18.15 1.04 -0.74
N PHE A 225 -18.32 1.09 0.57
CA PHE A 225 -17.72 0.11 1.48
C PHE A 225 -18.33 -1.29 1.29
N GLU A 226 -19.67 -1.38 1.15
CA GLU A 226 -20.36 -2.64 0.81
C GLU A 226 -19.85 -3.21 -0.52
N GLN A 227 -19.75 -2.39 -1.56
CA GLN A 227 -19.22 -2.80 -2.88
C GLN A 227 -17.82 -3.42 -2.78
N ALA A 228 -16.94 -2.89 -1.90
CA ALA A 228 -15.62 -3.45 -1.74
C ALA A 228 -15.65 -4.89 -1.17
N HIS A 229 -16.54 -5.16 -0.20
CA HIS A 229 -16.76 -6.51 0.30
C HIS A 229 -17.30 -7.45 -0.80
N GLU A 230 -18.33 -7.02 -1.52
CA GLU A 230 -18.92 -7.76 -2.63
C GLU A 230 -17.89 -8.08 -3.72
N ASN A 231 -17.03 -7.11 -4.07
CA ASN A 231 -16.02 -7.28 -5.11
C ASN A 231 -14.91 -8.25 -4.68
N ILE A 232 -14.50 -8.26 -3.41
CA ILE A 232 -13.54 -9.26 -2.91
C ILE A 232 -14.17 -10.66 -2.95
N ASP A 233 -15.42 -10.81 -2.52
CA ASP A 233 -16.12 -12.11 -2.57
C ASP A 233 -16.23 -12.63 -4.00
N GLN A 234 -16.51 -11.76 -4.97
CA GLN A 234 -16.53 -12.12 -6.38
C GLN A 234 -15.14 -12.46 -6.93
N LEU A 235 -14.08 -11.80 -6.48
CA LEU A 235 -12.70 -12.07 -6.92
C LEU A 235 -12.23 -13.47 -6.50
N ILE A 236 -12.72 -14.03 -5.40
CA ILE A 236 -12.33 -15.37 -4.94
C ILE A 236 -12.54 -16.43 -6.03
N PRO A 237 -13.77 -16.70 -6.50
CA PRO A 237 -13.99 -17.69 -7.57
C PRO A 237 -13.36 -17.25 -8.91
N ILE A 238 -13.22 -15.96 -9.18
CA ILE A 238 -12.56 -15.46 -10.39
C ILE A 238 -11.08 -15.89 -10.39
N PHE A 239 -10.37 -15.70 -9.28
CA PHE A 239 -8.98 -16.15 -9.15
C PHE A 239 -8.85 -17.67 -9.24
N GLU A 240 -9.78 -18.42 -8.64
CA GLU A 240 -9.75 -19.89 -8.66
C GLU A 240 -9.99 -20.46 -10.07
N ASN A 241 -10.86 -19.84 -10.83
CA ASN A 241 -11.32 -20.35 -12.15
C ASN A 241 -10.61 -19.70 -13.36
N GLY A 242 -9.90 -18.59 -13.15
CA GLY A 242 -9.21 -17.88 -14.24
C GLY A 242 -10.14 -17.04 -15.13
N ASP A 243 -11.26 -16.53 -14.59
CA ASP A 243 -12.23 -15.73 -15.33
C ASP A 243 -11.71 -14.30 -15.54
N LEU A 244 -10.97 -14.10 -16.63
CA LEU A 244 -10.39 -12.80 -16.99
C LEU A 244 -11.45 -11.75 -17.33
N GLU A 245 -12.60 -12.14 -17.89
CA GLU A 245 -13.65 -11.20 -18.23
C GLU A 245 -14.28 -10.58 -16.98
N ALA A 246 -14.63 -11.42 -16.00
CA ALA A 246 -15.15 -10.96 -14.72
C ALA A 246 -14.09 -10.17 -13.93
N PHE A 247 -12.82 -10.60 -13.97
CA PHE A 247 -11.70 -9.86 -13.37
C PHE A 247 -11.59 -8.44 -13.91
N ILE A 248 -11.57 -8.28 -15.23
CA ILE A 248 -11.50 -6.98 -15.90
C ILE A 248 -12.65 -6.06 -15.47
N LYS A 249 -13.88 -6.58 -15.42
CA LYS A 249 -15.05 -5.82 -15.00
C LYS A 249 -14.91 -5.26 -13.58
N ILE A 250 -14.44 -6.08 -12.64
CA ILE A 250 -14.27 -5.65 -11.26
C ILE A 250 -13.15 -4.61 -11.14
N VAL A 251 -11.99 -4.87 -11.71
CA VAL A 251 -10.81 -3.99 -11.58
C VAL A 251 -11.06 -2.62 -12.19
N GLU A 252 -11.66 -2.56 -13.37
CA GLU A 252 -12.01 -1.27 -14.00
C GLU A 252 -13.13 -0.53 -13.25
N SER A 253 -14.15 -1.24 -12.77
CA SER A 253 -15.19 -0.67 -11.92
C SER A 253 -14.62 -0.08 -10.63
N GLU A 254 -13.72 -0.77 -9.96
CA GLU A 254 -13.03 -0.29 -8.74
C GLU A 254 -12.21 0.97 -9.00
N ALA A 255 -11.47 1.00 -10.11
CA ALA A 255 -10.70 2.17 -10.51
C ALA A 255 -11.61 3.39 -10.75
N LEU A 256 -12.69 3.20 -11.51
CA LEU A 256 -13.63 4.28 -11.83
C LEU A 256 -14.44 4.72 -10.59
N THR A 257 -14.84 3.79 -9.74
CA THR A 257 -15.56 4.11 -8.49
C THR A 257 -14.69 4.96 -7.56
N LEU A 258 -13.40 4.65 -7.41
CA LEU A 258 -12.48 5.49 -6.63
C LEU A 258 -12.51 6.95 -7.10
N HIS A 259 -12.41 7.17 -8.40
CA HIS A 259 -12.45 8.52 -8.98
C HIS A 259 -13.84 9.16 -8.86
N ALA A 260 -14.92 8.37 -8.98
CA ALA A 260 -16.27 8.87 -8.75
C ALA A 260 -16.46 9.37 -7.31
N MET A 261 -15.89 8.69 -6.30
CA MET A 261 -15.91 9.17 -4.91
C MET A 261 -15.17 10.50 -4.77
N MET A 262 -14.04 10.69 -5.45
CA MET A 262 -13.31 11.96 -5.43
C MET A 262 -14.12 13.08 -6.09
N MET A 263 -14.77 12.81 -7.23
CA MET A 263 -15.59 13.77 -7.95
C MET A 263 -16.87 14.19 -7.23
N THR A 264 -17.33 13.39 -6.27
CA THR A 264 -18.56 13.62 -5.51
C THR A 264 -18.33 13.95 -4.03
N SER A 265 -17.07 14.08 -3.60
CA SER A 265 -16.70 14.52 -2.26
C SER A 265 -16.93 16.03 -2.05
N MET A 266 -16.84 16.49 -0.80
CA MET A 266 -16.92 17.93 -0.48
C MET A 266 -15.71 18.34 0.38
N PRO A 267 -14.79 19.15 -0.13
CA PRO A 267 -14.70 19.64 -1.51
C PRO A 267 -14.48 18.50 -2.53
N TYR A 268 -15.02 18.65 -3.72
CA TYR A 268 -14.78 17.72 -4.82
C TYR A 268 -13.42 17.98 -5.49
N PHE A 269 -12.84 16.94 -6.08
CA PHE A 269 -11.63 17.07 -6.88
C PHE A 269 -11.55 16.02 -7.98
N ILE A 270 -10.83 16.33 -9.04
CA ILE A 270 -10.66 15.47 -10.22
C ILE A 270 -9.17 15.23 -10.41
N LEU A 271 -8.74 13.97 -10.28
CA LEU A 271 -7.36 13.59 -10.54
C LEU A 271 -7.14 13.17 -11.99
N MET A 272 -8.15 12.59 -12.65
CA MET A 272 -8.07 12.21 -14.05
C MET A 272 -7.81 13.43 -14.95
N LYS A 273 -6.85 13.31 -15.86
CA LYS A 273 -6.51 14.32 -16.86
C LYS A 273 -7.18 13.97 -18.19
N PRO A 274 -7.27 14.90 -19.14
CA PRO A 274 -7.80 14.59 -20.48
C PRO A 274 -7.13 13.38 -21.15
N ASN A 275 -5.80 13.24 -21.01
CA ASN A 275 -5.06 12.10 -21.53
C ASN A 275 -5.41 10.79 -20.82
N THR A 276 -5.77 10.81 -19.53
CA THR A 276 -6.26 9.62 -18.80
C THR A 276 -7.51 9.07 -19.48
N LEU A 277 -8.47 9.94 -19.81
CA LEU A 277 -9.70 9.54 -20.51
C LEU A 277 -9.42 9.03 -21.92
N GLN A 278 -8.48 9.63 -22.64
CA GLN A 278 -8.08 9.13 -23.97
C GLN A 278 -7.48 7.72 -23.89
N ILE A 279 -6.64 7.46 -22.89
CA ILE A 279 -6.02 6.15 -22.67
C ILE A 279 -7.09 5.12 -22.32
N ILE A 280 -8.03 5.42 -21.42
CA ILE A 280 -9.15 4.54 -21.07
C ILE A 280 -9.94 4.15 -22.32
N ASN A 281 -10.34 5.13 -23.11
CA ASN A 281 -11.07 4.89 -24.36
C ASN A 281 -10.26 4.06 -25.37
N ALA A 282 -8.95 4.30 -25.46
CA ALA A 282 -8.07 3.53 -26.34
C ALA A 282 -7.94 2.06 -25.88
N ILE A 283 -7.85 1.80 -24.56
CA ILE A 283 -7.82 0.45 -24.00
C ILE A 283 -9.12 -0.30 -24.31
N TRP A 284 -10.27 0.34 -24.08
CA TRP A 284 -11.58 -0.28 -24.39
C TRP A 284 -11.73 -0.58 -25.88
N LYS A 285 -11.35 0.36 -26.74
CA LYS A 285 -11.37 0.16 -28.19
C LYS A 285 -10.47 -1.01 -28.59
N TYR A 286 -9.22 -0.99 -28.16
CA TYR A 286 -8.24 -2.04 -28.46
C TYR A 286 -8.72 -3.43 -27.99
N ARG A 287 -9.21 -3.54 -26.76
CA ARG A 287 -9.77 -4.80 -26.25
C ARG A 287 -10.96 -5.29 -27.06
N ASN A 288 -11.86 -4.39 -27.46
CA ASN A 288 -13.03 -4.74 -28.26
C ASN A 288 -12.65 -5.24 -29.66
N GLU A 289 -11.66 -4.62 -30.31
CA GLU A 289 -11.20 -4.95 -31.66
C GLU A 289 -10.35 -6.22 -31.70
N THR A 290 -9.43 -6.37 -30.73
CA THR A 290 -8.42 -7.45 -30.74
C THR A 290 -8.80 -8.66 -29.90
N LYS A 291 -9.77 -8.53 -28.99
CA LYS A 291 -10.12 -9.51 -27.94
C LYS A 291 -8.96 -9.82 -26.97
N THR A 292 -7.93 -9.01 -26.97
CA THR A 292 -6.82 -9.13 -26.01
C THR A 292 -7.31 -8.78 -24.61
N PRO A 293 -7.05 -9.61 -23.58
CA PRO A 293 -7.53 -9.38 -22.21
C PRO A 293 -6.66 -8.32 -21.50
N VAL A 294 -6.77 -7.07 -21.94
CA VAL A 294 -6.12 -5.90 -21.33
C VAL A 294 -7.14 -5.09 -20.53
N CYS A 295 -6.77 -4.60 -19.36
CA CYS A 295 -7.57 -3.70 -18.55
C CYS A 295 -6.70 -2.57 -17.99
N PHE A 296 -7.34 -1.63 -17.31
CA PHE A 296 -6.64 -0.60 -16.56
C PHE A 296 -7.05 -0.60 -15.08
N THR A 297 -6.17 -0.09 -14.26
CA THR A 297 -6.49 0.41 -12.93
C THR A 297 -5.96 1.83 -12.78
N LEU A 298 -6.56 2.62 -11.90
CA LEU A 298 -6.18 4.00 -11.63
C LEU A 298 -5.89 4.16 -10.14
N ASP A 299 -4.90 4.95 -9.80
CA ASP A 299 -4.58 5.27 -8.42
C ASP A 299 -4.49 6.80 -8.22
N ALA A 300 -3.62 7.46 -8.97
CA ALA A 300 -3.41 8.89 -8.84
C ALA A 300 -3.95 9.73 -10.03
N GLY A 301 -4.71 9.13 -10.91
CA GLY A 301 -5.34 9.78 -12.06
C GLY A 301 -4.62 9.66 -13.36
#